data_dc0fe4a6b7eb3ba68fee8fc25c8ea42a
#
_entry.id   dc0fe4a6b7eb3ba68fee8fc25c8ea42a
#
_cell.length_a   1.000
_cell.length_b   1.000
_cell.length_c   1.000
_cell.angle_alpha   90.00
_cell.angle_beta   90.00
_cell.angle_gamma   90.00
#
_symmetry.space_group_name_H-M   'P 1'
#
loop_
_entity.id
_entity.type
_entity.pdbx_description
1 polymer ?
#
loop_
_entity_poly.entity_id
_entity_poly.type
_entity_poly.pdbx_seq_one_letter_code
_entity_poly.pdbx_strand_id
1 'polypeptide(L)'
;MSLSLRFAAGSHKGMIREGNEDSGYAGPRLLAIADGMGGQAAGEVASSEVISTLVQLDDDVPGSDILTSLATAVQRANDQLRVMVEEDPQLEGMGTTLTALLWTGQRLGLVHVGDSRAYLLRDGVLTQITQDHTWVQRLVDEGRITEEEATTHPQRSLLMRALGSGDHVEPDLSIREVRAGDRYLICSDGLSGVVSHQTMEETLASYQGPQETIQELIQLALRGGGPDNITCIVADVLDVDNNDTLAGRLNDTPVVVGAVAENQTVLNDGGAMQTPAGRAAGLGRPVAPPAGGFGPPG
;
A
#
# COMPACT_ATOMS: atom_id res chain seq x y z
N MET A 1 -4.42 -23.87 -15.59
CA MET A 1 -3.41 -23.18 -14.76
C MET A 1 -4.14 -22.07 -14.03
N SER A 2 -4.43 -22.30 -12.78
CA SER A 2 -5.09 -21.32 -11.91
C SER A 2 -4.04 -20.67 -11.02
N LEU A 3 -3.88 -19.37 -11.11
CA LEU A 3 -2.91 -18.61 -10.33
C LEU A 3 -3.60 -17.93 -9.15
N SER A 4 -2.93 -17.85 -8.01
CA SER A 4 -3.39 -17.17 -6.81
C SER A 4 -2.24 -16.43 -6.14
N LEU A 5 -2.56 -15.45 -5.29
CA LEU A 5 -1.59 -14.69 -4.52
C LEU A 5 -1.47 -15.23 -3.09
N ARG A 6 -0.23 -15.39 -2.63
CA ARG A 6 0.11 -15.53 -1.23
C ARG A 6 0.79 -14.25 -0.79
N PHE A 7 0.25 -13.55 0.19
CA PHE A 7 0.67 -12.20 0.53
C PHE A 7 0.85 -12.00 2.03
N ALA A 8 1.64 -10.98 2.37
CA ALA A 8 1.74 -10.43 3.70
C ALA A 8 2.00 -8.91 3.62
N ALA A 9 1.66 -8.21 4.68
CA ALA A 9 1.91 -6.79 4.84
C ALA A 9 2.48 -6.50 6.23
N GLY A 10 3.30 -5.46 6.31
CA GLY A 10 3.83 -4.95 7.57
C GLY A 10 4.08 -3.46 7.49
N SER A 11 3.97 -2.79 8.64
CA SER A 11 4.24 -1.37 8.77
C SER A 11 4.88 -1.07 10.12
N HIS A 12 5.82 -0.13 10.12
CA HIS A 12 6.49 0.36 11.32
C HIS A 12 6.68 1.87 11.21
N LYS A 13 6.47 2.60 12.30
CA LYS A 13 6.62 4.07 12.29
C LYS A 13 8.05 4.58 12.07
N GLY A 14 9.04 3.70 12.16
CA GLY A 14 10.45 4.07 12.14
C GLY A 14 10.96 4.48 13.53
N MET A 15 12.18 5.04 13.56
CA MET A 15 12.87 5.41 14.80
C MET A 15 12.77 6.90 15.12
N ILE A 16 12.41 7.74 14.15
CA ILE A 16 12.47 9.21 14.24
C ILE A 16 11.07 9.83 14.27
N ARG A 17 10.12 9.29 13.49
CA ARG A 17 8.77 9.84 13.39
C ARG A 17 7.97 9.58 14.67
N GLU A 18 7.10 10.51 15.04
CA GLU A 18 6.21 10.37 16.21
C GLU A 18 4.99 9.50 15.89
N GLY A 19 4.45 9.59 14.68
CA GLY A 19 3.31 8.82 14.18
C GLY A 19 3.64 8.02 12.93
N ASN A 20 2.70 7.20 12.50
CA ASN A 20 2.75 6.47 11.23
C ASN A 20 1.71 7.03 10.26
N GLU A 21 2.18 7.71 9.22
CA GLU A 21 1.36 8.29 8.18
C GLU A 21 1.19 7.36 6.96
N ASP A 22 1.88 6.21 6.96
CA ASP A 22 1.68 5.16 5.95
C ASP A 22 0.41 4.36 6.22
N SER A 23 -0.24 3.94 5.16
CA SER A 23 -1.35 2.98 5.19
C SER A 23 -1.16 1.93 4.13
N GLY A 24 -1.53 0.68 4.44
CA GLY A 24 -1.41 -0.44 3.52
C GLY A 24 -2.56 -1.44 3.64
N TYR A 25 -2.88 -2.06 2.53
CA TYR A 25 -3.87 -3.11 2.40
C TYR A 25 -3.34 -4.21 1.50
N ALA A 26 -3.41 -5.45 1.96
CA ALA A 26 -3.09 -6.63 1.17
C ALA A 26 -4.26 -7.62 1.26
N GLY A 27 -4.86 -7.91 0.13
CA GLY A 27 -5.98 -8.85 -0.01
C GLY A 27 -5.80 -9.80 -1.18
N PRO A 28 -6.76 -10.68 -1.43
CA PRO A 28 -6.66 -11.69 -2.49
C PRO A 28 -6.50 -11.10 -3.89
N ARG A 29 -6.94 -9.86 -4.11
CA ARG A 29 -6.91 -9.21 -5.42
C ARG A 29 -6.24 -7.84 -5.41
N LEU A 30 -6.31 -7.09 -4.30
CA LEU A 30 -5.77 -5.74 -4.17
C LEU A 30 -4.59 -5.71 -3.22
N LEU A 31 -3.49 -5.12 -3.68
CA LEU A 31 -2.33 -4.77 -2.87
C LEU A 31 -2.13 -3.26 -3.02
N ALA A 32 -2.15 -2.49 -1.94
CA ALA A 32 -2.06 -1.04 -2.01
C ALA A 32 -1.28 -0.46 -0.84
N ILE A 33 -0.43 0.53 -1.13
CA ILE A 33 0.27 1.36 -0.15
C ILE A 33 0.03 2.82 -0.47
N ALA A 34 -0.21 3.61 0.57
CA ALA A 34 -0.27 5.06 0.52
C ALA A 34 0.63 5.64 1.62
N ASP A 35 1.50 6.56 1.24
CA ASP A 35 2.40 7.30 2.14
C ASP A 35 1.85 8.72 2.29
N GLY A 36 1.30 9.01 3.45
CA GLY A 36 0.64 10.27 3.75
C GLY A 36 1.62 11.39 4.08
N MET A 37 1.23 12.60 3.72
CA MET A 37 1.97 13.83 4.02
C MET A 37 1.03 14.93 4.48
N GLY A 38 1.56 15.81 5.32
CA GLY A 38 0.83 16.96 5.84
C GLY A 38 1.20 17.29 7.28
N GLY A 39 0.83 18.48 7.74
CA GLY A 39 1.04 18.88 9.13
C GLY A 39 0.10 18.16 10.10
N GLN A 40 0.53 17.97 11.34
CA GLN A 40 -0.24 17.27 12.39
C GLN A 40 -0.64 15.83 11.95
N ALA A 41 -1.90 15.46 12.08
CA ALA A 41 -2.42 14.15 11.68
C ALA A 41 -2.94 14.08 10.23
N ALA A 42 -2.70 15.11 9.43
CA ALA A 42 -3.28 15.20 8.08
C ALA A 42 -2.79 14.11 7.13
N GLY A 43 -1.53 13.71 7.22
CA GLY A 43 -0.97 12.59 6.43
C GLY A 43 -1.62 11.25 6.76
N GLU A 44 -1.87 10.98 8.05
CA GLU A 44 -2.58 9.77 8.50
C GLU A 44 -3.99 9.71 7.93
N VAL A 45 -4.70 10.83 7.95
CA VAL A 45 -6.05 10.95 7.39
C VAL A 45 -6.02 10.71 5.88
N ALA A 46 -5.10 11.36 5.16
CA ALA A 46 -5.01 11.23 3.71
C ALA A 46 -4.72 9.80 3.25
N SER A 47 -3.72 9.15 3.82
CA SER A 47 -3.37 7.77 3.46
C SER A 47 -4.47 6.78 3.83
N SER A 48 -5.09 6.94 5.00
CA SER A 48 -6.20 6.09 5.46
C SER A 48 -7.40 6.19 4.54
N GLU A 49 -7.78 7.41 4.14
CA GLU A 49 -8.94 7.65 3.26
C GLU A 49 -8.73 7.05 1.87
N VAL A 50 -7.55 7.24 1.29
CA VAL A 50 -7.23 6.69 -0.04
C VAL A 50 -7.26 5.17 -0.02
N ILE A 51 -6.65 4.53 0.96
CA ILE A 51 -6.70 3.07 1.10
C ILE A 51 -8.15 2.59 1.29
N SER A 52 -8.93 3.23 2.16
CA SER A 52 -10.33 2.89 2.40
C SER A 52 -11.19 2.98 1.14
N THR A 53 -10.93 3.96 0.29
CA THR A 53 -11.62 4.12 -0.99
C THR A 53 -11.25 2.99 -1.96
N LEU A 54 -9.99 2.56 -1.99
CA LEU A 54 -9.52 1.54 -2.91
C LEU A 54 -9.90 0.11 -2.52
N VAL A 55 -10.14 -0.19 -1.25
CA VAL A 55 -10.43 -1.57 -0.79
C VAL A 55 -11.66 -2.19 -1.47
N GLN A 56 -12.57 -1.37 -2.00
CA GLN A 56 -13.72 -1.83 -2.77
C GLN A 56 -13.32 -2.60 -4.05
N LEU A 57 -12.11 -2.33 -4.59
CA LEU A 57 -11.57 -3.04 -5.75
C LEU A 57 -11.17 -4.49 -5.45
N ASP A 58 -11.05 -4.86 -4.17
CA ASP A 58 -10.78 -6.25 -3.77
C ASP A 58 -12.02 -7.15 -3.87
N ASP A 59 -13.20 -6.58 -3.97
CA ASP A 59 -14.43 -7.30 -4.26
C ASP A 59 -14.46 -7.76 -5.72
N ASP A 60 -15.20 -8.83 -6.00
CA ASP A 60 -15.33 -9.36 -7.36
C ASP A 60 -15.93 -8.30 -8.31
N VAL A 61 -15.12 -7.83 -9.25
CA VAL A 61 -15.56 -6.90 -10.28
C VAL A 61 -15.85 -7.68 -11.56
N PRO A 62 -17.12 -7.91 -11.90
CA PRO A 62 -17.44 -8.60 -13.14
C PRO A 62 -17.10 -7.73 -14.34
N GLY A 63 -16.14 -8.17 -15.16
CA GLY A 63 -16.00 -7.80 -16.58
C GLY A 63 -15.68 -6.34 -16.90
N SER A 64 -15.36 -5.49 -15.93
CA SER A 64 -14.97 -4.10 -16.20
C SER A 64 -13.51 -3.99 -16.64
N ASP A 65 -13.22 -2.95 -17.42
CA ASP A 65 -11.85 -2.58 -17.77
C ASP A 65 -11.07 -2.23 -16.48
N ILE A 66 -10.03 -3.01 -16.21
CA ILE A 66 -9.20 -2.87 -14.99
C ILE A 66 -8.59 -1.46 -14.86
N LEU A 67 -8.12 -0.89 -15.97
CA LEU A 67 -7.50 0.44 -15.95
C LEU A 67 -8.53 1.54 -15.67
N THR A 68 -9.72 1.43 -16.25
CA THR A 68 -10.83 2.35 -15.97
C THR A 68 -11.25 2.26 -14.50
N SER A 69 -11.34 1.05 -13.94
CA SER A 69 -11.68 0.85 -12.53
C SER A 69 -10.65 1.48 -11.60
N LEU A 70 -9.36 1.31 -11.89
CA LEU A 70 -8.27 1.91 -11.13
C LEU A 70 -8.26 3.44 -11.24
N ALA A 71 -8.37 3.98 -12.45
CA ALA A 71 -8.40 5.42 -12.68
C ALA A 71 -9.60 6.10 -11.98
N THR A 72 -10.77 5.49 -12.05
CA THR A 72 -11.99 5.98 -11.40
C THR A 72 -11.84 5.97 -9.87
N ALA A 73 -11.28 4.91 -9.30
CA ALA A 73 -11.05 4.82 -7.85
C ALA A 73 -10.06 5.88 -7.37
N VAL A 74 -8.98 6.12 -8.11
CA VAL A 74 -7.99 7.15 -7.79
C VAL A 74 -8.59 8.55 -7.83
N GLN A 75 -9.36 8.88 -8.86
CA GLN A 75 -10.00 10.19 -8.96
C GLN A 75 -11.04 10.38 -7.85
N ARG A 76 -11.81 9.35 -7.52
CA ARG A 76 -12.76 9.38 -6.39
C ARG A 76 -12.04 9.64 -5.07
N ALA A 77 -10.90 8.96 -4.83
CA ALA A 77 -10.10 9.16 -3.63
C ALA A 77 -9.56 10.61 -3.57
N ASN A 78 -9.07 11.14 -4.68
CA ASN A 78 -8.61 12.53 -4.77
C ASN A 78 -9.73 13.53 -4.47
N ASP A 79 -10.91 13.33 -5.05
CA ASP A 79 -12.08 14.20 -4.81
C ASP A 79 -12.51 14.14 -3.35
N GLN A 80 -12.47 12.97 -2.72
CA GLN A 80 -12.80 12.82 -1.30
C GLN A 80 -11.83 13.58 -0.40
N LEU A 81 -10.53 13.55 -0.67
CA LEU A 81 -9.56 14.35 0.09
C LEU A 81 -9.85 15.84 0.00
N ARG A 82 -10.26 16.32 -1.16
CA ARG A 82 -10.62 17.73 -1.36
C ARG A 82 -11.86 18.12 -0.57
N VAL A 83 -12.91 17.29 -0.60
CA VAL A 83 -14.12 17.51 0.22
C VAL A 83 -13.76 17.59 1.70
N MET A 84 -12.91 16.69 2.19
CA MET A 84 -12.48 16.69 3.60
C MET A 84 -11.75 17.98 3.98
N VAL A 85 -10.90 18.53 3.11
CA VAL A 85 -10.23 19.84 3.34
C VAL A 85 -11.23 20.99 3.36
N GLU A 86 -12.25 20.97 2.48
CA GLU A 86 -13.31 21.98 2.47
C GLU A 86 -14.14 21.95 3.77
N GLU A 87 -14.38 20.76 4.33
CA GLU A 87 -15.13 20.58 5.59
C GLU A 87 -14.27 20.89 6.82
N ASP A 88 -12.99 20.58 6.78
CA ASP A 88 -12.03 20.83 7.87
C ASP A 88 -10.75 21.49 7.35
N PRO A 89 -10.65 22.83 7.42
CA PRO A 89 -9.46 23.56 6.98
C PRO A 89 -8.15 23.20 7.70
N GLN A 90 -8.20 22.50 8.84
CA GLN A 90 -7.00 22.01 9.53
C GLN A 90 -6.29 20.92 8.72
N LEU A 91 -6.99 20.28 7.79
CA LEU A 91 -6.45 19.30 6.86
C LEU A 91 -5.80 19.92 5.61
N GLU A 92 -5.76 21.25 5.51
CA GLU A 92 -5.13 21.92 4.37
C GLU A 92 -3.67 21.47 4.18
N GLY A 93 -3.31 21.16 2.95
CA GLY A 93 -1.98 20.64 2.61
C GLY A 93 -1.83 19.14 2.80
N MET A 94 -2.86 18.40 3.23
CA MET A 94 -2.80 16.95 3.26
C MET A 94 -2.71 16.37 1.86
N GLY A 95 -1.96 15.31 1.74
CA GLY A 95 -1.82 14.54 0.50
C GLY A 95 -1.28 13.15 0.78
N THR A 96 -1.22 12.35 -0.24
CA THR A 96 -0.65 11.01 -0.13
C THR A 96 -0.15 10.49 -1.48
N THR A 97 0.85 9.64 -1.44
CA THR A 97 1.18 8.78 -2.57
C THR A 97 0.15 7.66 -2.69
N LEU A 98 0.16 6.95 -3.79
CA LEU A 98 -0.54 5.69 -3.97
C LEU A 98 0.22 4.81 -4.94
N THR A 99 0.48 3.58 -4.53
CA THR A 99 0.94 2.51 -5.42
C THR A 99 0.08 1.28 -5.15
N ALA A 100 -0.63 0.81 -6.17
CA ALA A 100 -1.53 -0.32 -6.03
C ALA A 100 -1.45 -1.28 -7.21
N LEU A 101 -1.61 -2.57 -6.90
CA LEU A 101 -1.69 -3.67 -7.83
C LEU A 101 -3.06 -4.34 -7.69
N LEU A 102 -3.78 -4.49 -8.80
CA LEU A 102 -5.06 -5.19 -8.85
C LEU A 102 -4.94 -6.46 -9.67
N TRP A 103 -5.14 -7.59 -9.02
CA TRP A 103 -5.05 -8.93 -9.56
C TRP A 103 -6.36 -9.37 -10.21
N THR A 104 -6.30 -9.91 -11.43
CA THR A 104 -7.47 -10.43 -12.14
C THR A 104 -7.37 -11.90 -12.53
N GLY A 105 -6.47 -12.65 -11.89
CA GLY A 105 -6.25 -14.07 -12.14
C GLY A 105 -5.13 -14.37 -13.15
N GLN A 106 -4.93 -13.56 -14.17
CA GLN A 106 -3.86 -13.72 -15.18
C GLN A 106 -3.10 -12.43 -15.45
N ARG A 107 -3.67 -11.30 -15.07
CA ARG A 107 -3.11 -9.97 -15.31
C ARG A 107 -3.09 -9.18 -14.03
N LEU A 108 -2.19 -8.23 -14.00
CA LEU A 108 -2.01 -7.29 -12.91
C LEU A 108 -2.19 -5.88 -13.46
N GLY A 109 -3.20 -5.16 -12.97
CA GLY A 109 -3.33 -3.74 -13.17
C GLY A 109 -2.46 -3.01 -12.17
N LEU A 110 -1.68 -2.03 -12.63
CA LEU A 110 -0.85 -1.17 -11.80
C LEU A 110 -1.32 0.26 -11.90
N VAL A 111 -1.48 0.91 -10.74
CA VAL A 111 -1.68 2.35 -10.63
C VAL A 111 -0.64 2.94 -9.69
N HIS A 112 -0.07 4.09 -10.08
CA HIS A 112 1.01 4.69 -9.33
C HIS A 112 0.96 6.21 -9.37
N VAL A 113 1.09 6.84 -8.20
CA VAL A 113 1.24 8.28 -7.98
C VAL A 113 2.22 8.49 -6.83
N GLY A 114 3.33 9.16 -7.09
CA GLY A 114 4.30 9.54 -6.07
C GLY A 114 5.61 8.75 -6.13
N ASP A 115 6.21 8.49 -4.98
CA ASP A 115 7.51 7.85 -4.79
C ASP A 115 7.50 6.59 -3.92
N SER A 116 6.33 6.10 -3.52
CA SER A 116 6.19 4.71 -3.13
C SER A 116 6.45 3.84 -4.37
N ARG A 117 6.93 2.63 -4.19
CA ARG A 117 7.43 1.83 -5.32
C ARG A 117 6.84 0.44 -5.36
N ALA A 118 6.74 -0.10 -6.58
CA ALA A 118 6.49 -1.50 -6.83
C ALA A 118 7.68 -2.13 -7.57
N TYR A 119 8.01 -3.36 -7.18
CA TYR A 119 9.10 -4.16 -7.75
C TYR A 119 8.58 -5.55 -8.11
N LEU A 120 9.18 -6.12 -9.14
CA LEU A 120 8.98 -7.52 -9.55
C LEU A 120 10.29 -8.28 -9.44
N LEU A 121 10.28 -9.36 -8.67
CA LEU A 121 11.34 -10.38 -8.69
C LEU A 121 10.88 -11.53 -9.59
N ARG A 122 11.58 -11.70 -10.70
CA ARG A 122 11.36 -12.77 -11.68
C ARG A 122 12.70 -13.35 -12.10
N ASP A 123 12.81 -14.68 -12.05
CA ASP A 123 14.03 -15.38 -12.45
C ASP A 123 15.28 -14.86 -11.72
N GLY A 124 15.14 -14.49 -10.44
CA GLY A 124 16.23 -13.99 -9.60
C GLY A 124 16.61 -12.52 -9.81
N VAL A 125 15.93 -11.80 -10.70
CA VAL A 125 16.20 -10.40 -11.01
C VAL A 125 15.10 -9.49 -10.47
N LEU A 126 15.47 -8.50 -9.67
CA LEU A 126 14.58 -7.48 -9.15
C LEU A 126 14.50 -6.28 -10.10
N THR A 127 13.32 -5.96 -10.55
CA THR A 127 13.05 -4.81 -11.42
C THR A 127 12.07 -3.86 -10.74
N GLN A 128 12.41 -2.58 -10.64
CA GLN A 128 11.46 -1.54 -10.26
C GLN A 128 10.48 -1.33 -11.42
N ILE A 129 9.20 -1.53 -11.17
CA ILE A 129 8.15 -1.44 -12.20
C ILE A 129 7.35 -0.14 -12.15
N THR A 130 7.67 0.74 -11.22
CA THR A 130 7.16 2.11 -11.12
C THR A 130 8.28 3.12 -11.35
N GLN A 131 7.93 4.32 -11.81
CA GLN A 131 8.85 5.45 -11.90
C GLN A 131 8.45 6.50 -10.87
N ASP A 132 9.42 6.98 -10.09
CA ASP A 132 9.16 7.98 -9.06
C ASP A 132 8.68 9.30 -9.67
N HIS A 133 7.64 9.89 -9.09
CA HIS A 133 7.18 11.23 -9.41
C HIS A 133 7.84 12.27 -8.49
N THR A 134 9.17 12.37 -8.58
CA THR A 134 10.00 13.30 -7.80
C THR A 134 10.74 14.28 -8.70
N TRP A 135 11.13 15.40 -8.10
CA TRP A 135 11.96 16.39 -8.79
C TRP A 135 13.28 15.78 -9.27
N VAL A 136 13.95 14.98 -8.44
CA VAL A 136 15.23 14.36 -8.80
C VAL A 136 15.09 13.37 -9.94
N GLN A 137 14.01 12.61 -9.99
CA GLN A 137 13.74 11.70 -11.12
C GLN A 137 13.56 12.47 -12.41
N ARG A 138 12.91 13.61 -12.38
CA ARG A 138 12.79 14.51 -13.53
C ARG A 138 14.17 15.01 -13.99
N LEU A 139 15.06 15.37 -13.06
CA LEU A 139 16.41 15.78 -13.39
C LEU A 139 17.22 14.65 -14.02
N VAL A 140 17.04 13.41 -13.57
CA VAL A 140 17.67 12.21 -14.18
C VAL A 140 17.13 12.01 -15.59
N ASP A 141 15.83 12.07 -15.80
CA ASP A 141 15.18 11.88 -17.11
C ASP A 141 15.62 12.95 -18.13
N GLU A 142 15.88 14.17 -17.67
CA GLU A 142 16.40 15.29 -18.48
C GLU A 142 17.93 15.20 -18.69
N GLY A 143 18.59 14.19 -18.11
CA GLY A 143 20.06 14.02 -18.20
C GLY A 143 20.87 15.05 -17.42
N ARG A 144 20.27 15.76 -16.47
CA ARG A 144 20.92 16.84 -15.68
C ARG A 144 21.69 16.31 -14.48
N ILE A 145 21.29 15.17 -13.93
CA ILE A 145 21.99 14.45 -12.88
C ILE A 145 21.93 12.94 -13.17
N THR A 146 22.84 12.18 -12.55
CA THR A 146 22.82 10.72 -12.61
C THR A 146 21.85 10.13 -11.58
N GLU A 147 21.49 8.85 -11.73
CA GLU A 147 20.69 8.13 -10.72
C GLU A 147 21.40 8.10 -9.36
N GLU A 148 22.73 7.95 -9.36
CA GLU A 148 23.53 7.97 -8.14
C GLU A 148 23.48 9.34 -7.44
N GLU A 149 23.62 10.43 -8.19
CA GLU A 149 23.51 11.80 -7.67
C GLU A 149 22.12 12.09 -7.11
N ALA A 150 21.06 11.50 -7.67
CA ALA A 150 19.70 11.65 -7.19
C ALA A 150 19.52 11.10 -5.77
N THR A 151 20.24 10.03 -5.40
CA THR A 151 20.11 9.40 -4.07
C THR A 151 20.58 10.29 -2.92
N THR A 152 21.50 11.20 -3.18
CA THR A 152 22.09 12.12 -2.20
C THR A 152 21.63 13.57 -2.37
N HIS A 153 20.78 13.84 -3.35
CA HIS A 153 20.32 15.19 -3.65
C HIS A 153 19.52 15.79 -2.48
N PRO A 154 19.70 17.08 -2.12
CA PRO A 154 18.97 17.73 -1.03
C PRO A 154 17.44 17.70 -1.19
N GLN A 155 16.95 17.69 -2.42
CA GLN A 155 15.52 17.67 -2.76
C GLN A 155 15.03 16.29 -3.23
N ARG A 156 15.71 15.20 -2.83
CA ARG A 156 15.36 13.83 -3.24
C ARG A 156 13.94 13.41 -2.89
N SER A 157 13.36 13.99 -1.85
CA SER A 157 11.99 13.68 -1.37
C SER A 157 10.93 14.67 -1.88
N LEU A 158 11.29 15.61 -2.77
CA LEU A 158 10.33 16.57 -3.31
C LEU A 158 9.43 15.88 -4.35
N LEU A 159 8.16 15.68 -3.98
CA LEU A 159 7.16 15.09 -4.84
C LEU A 159 6.64 16.08 -5.89
N MET A 160 6.46 15.58 -7.11
CA MET A 160 5.85 16.30 -8.23
C MET A 160 4.40 15.92 -8.46
N ARG A 161 3.95 14.78 -7.94
CA ARG A 161 2.56 14.29 -8.00
C ARG A 161 2.19 13.62 -6.68
N ALA A 162 1.00 13.93 -6.19
CA ALA A 162 0.36 13.30 -5.05
C ALA A 162 -1.16 13.44 -5.17
N LEU A 163 -1.91 12.56 -4.51
CA LEU A 163 -3.35 12.76 -4.32
C LEU A 163 -3.57 13.87 -3.28
N GLY A 164 -4.61 14.66 -3.49
CA GLY A 164 -4.96 15.78 -2.62
C GLY A 164 -4.31 17.11 -3.01
N SER A 165 -3.35 17.14 -3.92
CA SER A 165 -2.61 18.34 -4.33
C SER A 165 -3.29 19.18 -5.41
N GLY A 166 -4.37 18.72 -6.01
CA GLY A 166 -5.07 19.42 -7.10
C GLY A 166 -6.40 18.79 -7.46
N ASP A 167 -7.11 19.43 -8.40
CA ASP A 167 -8.44 18.98 -8.86
C ASP A 167 -8.38 17.64 -9.61
N HIS A 168 -7.30 17.42 -10.33
CA HIS A 168 -7.05 16.20 -11.07
C HIS A 168 -5.71 15.60 -10.69
N VAL A 169 -5.68 14.30 -10.64
CA VAL A 169 -4.46 13.52 -10.50
C VAL A 169 -4.26 12.70 -11.77
N GLU A 170 -3.03 12.68 -12.27
CA GLU A 170 -2.63 11.87 -13.42
C GLU A 170 -1.81 10.67 -12.93
N PRO A 171 -2.45 9.51 -12.70
CA PRO A 171 -1.74 8.32 -12.31
C PRO A 171 -1.03 7.68 -13.51
N ASP A 172 0.10 7.02 -13.24
CA ASP A 172 0.63 6.05 -14.17
C ASP A 172 -0.23 4.78 -14.09
N LEU A 173 -0.69 4.28 -15.23
CA LEU A 173 -1.55 3.11 -15.35
C LEU A 173 -0.95 2.12 -16.34
N SER A 174 -0.88 0.85 -15.96
CA SER A 174 -0.42 -0.21 -16.85
C SER A 174 -1.05 -1.55 -16.52
N ILE A 175 -1.05 -2.46 -17.50
CA ILE A 175 -1.40 -3.87 -17.33
C ILE A 175 -0.15 -4.69 -17.55
N ARG A 176 0.09 -5.67 -16.67
CA ARG A 176 1.23 -6.57 -16.73
C ARG A 176 0.78 -8.02 -16.76
N GLU A 177 1.48 -8.82 -17.55
CA GLU A 177 1.38 -10.27 -17.50
C GLU A 177 2.06 -10.82 -16.27
N VAL A 178 1.45 -11.82 -15.68
CA VAL A 178 1.91 -12.47 -14.45
C VAL A 178 2.28 -13.91 -14.73
N ARG A 179 3.32 -14.40 -14.06
CA ARG A 179 3.80 -15.78 -14.15
C ARG A 179 3.84 -16.43 -12.77
N ALA A 180 3.56 -17.71 -12.73
CA ALA A 180 3.82 -18.50 -11.52
C ALA A 180 5.31 -18.36 -11.12
N GLY A 181 5.56 -18.14 -9.83
CA GLY A 181 6.89 -17.91 -9.30
C GLY A 181 7.31 -16.44 -9.24
N ASP A 182 6.53 -15.52 -9.80
CA ASP A 182 6.75 -14.08 -9.61
C ASP A 182 6.59 -13.70 -8.13
N ARG A 183 7.42 -12.78 -7.66
CA ARG A 183 7.26 -12.13 -6.36
C ARG A 183 7.18 -10.62 -6.55
N TYR A 184 6.17 -10.01 -6.00
CA TYR A 184 5.99 -8.56 -6.01
C TYR A 184 6.29 -7.97 -4.64
N LEU A 185 6.96 -6.81 -4.64
CA LEU A 185 7.14 -5.97 -3.47
C LEU A 185 6.52 -4.62 -3.75
N ILE A 186 5.67 -4.13 -2.85
CA ILE A 186 5.27 -2.72 -2.80
C ILE A 186 5.80 -2.15 -1.49
N CYS A 187 6.38 -0.96 -1.54
CA CYS A 187 6.93 -0.32 -0.34
C CYS A 187 6.81 1.20 -0.39
N SER A 188 6.75 1.81 0.79
CA SER A 188 6.97 3.24 0.96
C SER A 188 8.46 3.58 0.88
N ASP A 189 8.79 4.86 0.76
CA ASP A 189 10.16 5.35 0.64
C ASP A 189 11.01 5.13 1.90
N GLY A 190 10.37 4.89 3.04
CA GLY A 190 11.06 4.47 4.27
C GLY A 190 11.83 3.16 4.15
N LEU A 191 11.47 2.29 3.18
CA LEU A 191 12.28 1.14 2.81
C LEU A 191 13.27 1.48 1.70
N SER A 192 12.78 1.91 0.55
CA SER A 192 13.58 2.11 -0.66
C SER A 192 14.61 3.24 -0.56
N GLY A 193 14.37 4.21 0.31
CA GLY A 193 15.30 5.31 0.60
C GLY A 193 16.46 4.92 1.52
N VAL A 194 16.41 3.76 2.16
CA VAL A 194 17.36 3.31 3.18
C VAL A 194 18.08 2.02 2.77
N VAL A 195 17.35 1.07 2.22
CA VAL A 195 17.85 -0.25 1.82
C VAL A 195 18.19 -0.23 0.34
N SER A 196 19.40 -0.65 -0.03
CA SER A 196 19.86 -0.65 -1.42
C SER A 196 19.05 -1.66 -2.28
N HIS A 197 19.02 -1.40 -3.58
CA HIS A 197 18.37 -2.30 -4.54
C HIS A 197 18.95 -3.72 -4.47
N GLN A 198 20.26 -3.85 -4.40
CA GLN A 198 20.95 -5.14 -4.29
C GLN A 198 20.55 -5.88 -3.01
N THR A 199 20.50 -5.22 -1.86
CA THR A 199 20.09 -5.84 -0.59
C THR A 199 18.63 -6.26 -0.62
N MET A 200 17.74 -5.46 -1.22
CA MET A 200 16.35 -5.86 -1.43
C MET A 200 16.23 -7.10 -2.32
N GLU A 201 16.99 -7.15 -3.41
CA GLU A 201 17.00 -8.31 -4.32
C GLU A 201 17.45 -9.59 -3.60
N GLU A 202 18.55 -9.53 -2.87
CA GLU A 202 19.07 -10.67 -2.10
C GLU A 202 18.07 -11.14 -1.04
N THR A 203 17.43 -10.21 -0.34
CA THR A 203 16.43 -10.51 0.70
C THR A 203 15.19 -11.16 0.10
N LEU A 204 14.67 -10.61 -0.99
CA LEU A 204 13.49 -11.12 -1.69
C LEU A 204 13.73 -12.49 -2.34
N ALA A 205 14.96 -12.75 -2.78
CA ALA A 205 15.35 -14.02 -3.41
C ALA A 205 15.65 -15.15 -2.42
N SER A 206 15.63 -14.90 -1.11
CA SER A 206 16.10 -15.85 -0.07
C SER A 206 15.14 -16.98 0.27
N TYR A 207 14.16 -17.31 -0.56
CA TYR A 207 13.18 -18.40 -0.40
C TYR A 207 12.35 -18.40 0.91
N GLN A 208 12.31 -17.28 1.62
CA GLN A 208 11.46 -17.13 2.79
C GLN A 208 10.01 -16.80 2.35
N GLY A 209 9.03 -17.16 3.18
CA GLY A 209 7.66 -16.77 2.96
C GLY A 209 7.46 -15.25 3.00
N PRO A 210 6.33 -14.72 2.50
CA PRO A 210 6.08 -13.28 2.48
C PRO A 210 6.19 -12.61 3.84
N GLN A 211 5.70 -13.24 4.91
CA GLN A 211 5.72 -12.67 6.27
C GLN A 211 7.15 -12.51 6.79
N GLU A 212 7.98 -13.55 6.67
CA GLU A 212 9.38 -13.52 7.12
C GLU A 212 10.19 -12.52 6.30
N THR A 213 9.92 -12.44 5.00
CA THR A 213 10.57 -11.48 4.10
C THR A 213 10.28 -10.04 4.51
N ILE A 214 9.02 -9.72 4.83
CA ILE A 214 8.62 -8.40 5.31
C ILE A 214 9.31 -8.05 6.63
N GLN A 215 9.35 -8.97 7.57
CA GLN A 215 10.03 -8.77 8.85
C GLN A 215 11.51 -8.43 8.65
N GLU A 216 12.19 -9.15 7.76
CA GLU A 216 13.60 -8.87 7.45
C GLU A 216 13.78 -7.51 6.75
N LEU A 217 12.94 -7.16 5.78
CA LEU A 217 13.00 -5.87 5.10
C LEU A 217 12.81 -4.70 6.08
N ILE A 218 11.84 -4.78 6.97
CA ILE A 218 11.60 -3.76 8.00
C ILE A 218 12.80 -3.66 8.94
N GLN A 219 13.37 -4.79 9.38
CA GLN A 219 14.55 -4.79 10.24
C GLN A 219 15.77 -4.18 9.55
N LEU A 220 15.96 -4.42 8.25
CA LEU A 220 17.02 -3.79 7.44
C LEU A 220 16.86 -2.26 7.42
N ALA A 221 15.65 -1.76 7.21
CA ALA A 221 15.40 -0.33 7.23
C ALA A 221 15.62 0.28 8.61
N LEU A 222 15.21 -0.39 9.68
CA LEU A 222 15.46 0.06 11.06
C LEU A 222 16.95 0.09 11.40
N ARG A 223 17.72 -0.94 11.01
CA ARG A 223 19.18 -0.95 11.15
C ARG A 223 19.87 0.17 10.34
N GLY A 224 19.27 0.58 9.25
CA GLY A 224 19.71 1.74 8.47
C GLY A 224 19.35 3.11 9.05
N GLY A 225 18.77 3.13 10.26
CA GLY A 225 18.40 4.33 11.01
C GLY A 225 16.91 4.56 11.15
N GLY A 226 16.07 3.92 10.34
CA GLY A 226 14.60 4.06 10.39
C GLY A 226 14.12 5.51 10.36
N PRO A 227 14.58 6.36 9.42
CA PRO A 227 14.30 7.81 9.47
C PRO A 227 12.86 8.16 9.13
N ASP A 228 12.12 7.23 8.53
CA ASP A 228 10.74 7.43 8.11
C ASP A 228 9.86 6.23 8.44
N ASN A 229 8.55 6.36 8.21
CA ASN A 229 7.61 5.26 8.25
C ASN A 229 7.98 4.21 7.20
N ILE A 230 7.88 2.94 7.56
CA ILE A 230 8.29 1.80 6.72
C ILE A 230 7.09 0.91 6.52
N THR A 231 6.63 0.77 5.29
CA THR A 231 5.50 -0.10 4.96
C THR A 231 5.85 -0.95 3.75
N CYS A 232 5.62 -2.25 3.87
CA CYS A 232 5.95 -3.24 2.84
C CYS A 232 4.81 -4.23 2.65
N ILE A 233 4.57 -4.60 1.41
CA ILE A 233 3.72 -5.73 1.00
C ILE A 233 4.55 -6.64 0.12
N VAL A 234 4.55 -7.93 0.41
CA VAL A 234 5.16 -8.97 -0.43
C VAL A 234 4.07 -9.95 -0.85
N ALA A 235 4.00 -10.25 -2.14
CA ALA A 235 3.05 -11.20 -2.69
C ALA A 235 3.73 -12.16 -3.67
N ASP A 236 3.49 -13.45 -3.47
CA ASP A 236 3.95 -14.53 -4.35
C ASP A 236 2.82 -15.01 -5.24
N VAL A 237 3.12 -15.21 -6.51
CA VAL A 237 2.20 -15.81 -7.48
C VAL A 237 2.39 -17.32 -7.49
N LEU A 238 1.34 -18.03 -7.08
CA LEU A 238 1.35 -19.49 -6.95
C LEU A 238 0.46 -20.14 -8.02
N ASP A 239 0.93 -21.26 -8.57
CA ASP A 239 0.09 -22.15 -9.40
C ASP A 239 -0.66 -23.12 -8.49
N VAL A 240 -1.97 -22.92 -8.38
CA VAL A 240 -2.82 -23.70 -7.47
C VAL A 240 -3.10 -25.10 -8.02
N ASP A 241 -3.13 -25.28 -9.33
CA ASP A 241 -3.44 -26.57 -9.96
C ASP A 241 -2.33 -27.62 -9.74
N ASN A 242 -1.09 -27.15 -9.56
CA ASN A 242 0.08 -28.03 -9.37
C ASN A 242 0.48 -28.24 -7.90
N ASN A 243 -0.27 -27.68 -6.94
CA ASN A 243 0.14 -27.67 -5.54
C ASN A 243 -1.04 -27.89 -4.57
N ASP A 244 -1.59 -29.11 -4.56
CA ASP A 244 -2.65 -29.52 -3.61
C ASP A 244 -2.31 -29.23 -2.12
N THR A 245 -1.01 -29.19 -1.79
CA THR A 245 -0.54 -28.88 -0.43
C THR A 245 -0.55 -27.40 -0.09
N LEU A 246 -0.67 -26.51 -1.07
CA LEU A 246 -0.67 -25.05 -0.88
C LEU A 246 -2.08 -24.47 -0.76
N ALA A 247 -3.12 -25.15 -1.28
CA ALA A 247 -4.51 -24.70 -1.19
C ALA A 247 -4.97 -24.45 0.27
N GLY A 248 -4.40 -25.17 1.24
CA GLY A 248 -4.65 -24.96 2.66
C GLY A 248 -3.79 -23.84 3.31
N ARG A 249 -2.89 -23.21 2.56
CA ARG A 249 -1.98 -22.14 3.04
C ARG A 249 -2.27 -20.77 2.43
N LEU A 250 -3.25 -20.68 1.54
CA LEU A 250 -3.71 -19.40 1.01
C LEU A 250 -4.55 -18.71 2.09
N ASN A 251 -4.07 -17.60 2.57
CA ASN A 251 -4.82 -16.78 3.51
C ASN A 251 -5.65 -15.78 2.68
N ASP A 252 -6.95 -16.05 2.57
CA ASP A 252 -7.90 -15.15 1.90
C ASP A 252 -8.31 -13.95 2.77
N THR A 253 -7.83 -13.91 4.01
CA THR A 253 -8.14 -12.83 4.94
C THR A 253 -7.27 -11.62 4.64
N PRO A 254 -7.86 -10.46 4.31
CA PRO A 254 -7.11 -9.25 4.09
C PRO A 254 -6.32 -8.80 5.32
N VAL A 255 -5.15 -8.21 5.07
CA VAL A 255 -4.28 -7.61 6.09
C VAL A 255 -4.28 -6.10 5.89
N VAL A 256 -4.54 -5.37 6.97
CA VAL A 256 -4.56 -3.90 7.00
C VAL A 256 -3.46 -3.44 7.96
N VAL A 257 -2.62 -2.50 7.52
CA VAL A 257 -1.46 -2.03 8.30
C VAL A 257 -1.32 -0.51 8.26
N GLY A 258 -0.62 0.05 9.24
CA GLY A 258 -0.36 1.48 9.34
C GLY A 258 -1.56 2.30 9.83
N ALA A 259 -1.62 3.56 9.44
CA ALA A 259 -2.62 4.52 9.92
C ALA A 259 -4.07 4.05 9.70
N VAL A 260 -4.35 3.41 8.56
CA VAL A 260 -5.70 2.88 8.26
C VAL A 260 -6.13 1.79 9.24
N ALA A 261 -5.20 1.01 9.79
CA ALA A 261 -5.50 0.00 10.79
C ALA A 261 -5.77 0.60 12.17
N GLU A 262 -5.12 1.70 12.50
CA GLU A 262 -5.24 2.41 13.78
C GLU A 262 -6.46 3.34 13.78
N ASN A 263 -6.79 3.94 12.65
CA ASN A 263 -7.88 4.89 12.50
C ASN A 263 -9.22 4.20 12.20
N GLN A 264 -9.77 3.53 13.22
CA GLN A 264 -11.04 2.79 13.12
C GLN A 264 -12.25 3.66 12.73
N THR A 265 -12.16 4.97 12.83
CA THR A 265 -13.25 5.89 12.50
C THR A 265 -13.47 5.93 10.98
N VAL A 266 -12.42 5.89 10.19
CA VAL A 266 -12.49 5.89 8.73
C VAL A 266 -13.07 4.57 8.18
N LEU A 267 -12.77 3.44 8.84
CA LEU A 267 -13.28 2.12 8.46
C LEU A 267 -14.72 1.85 8.94
N ASN A 268 -15.23 2.65 9.88
CA ASN A 268 -16.57 2.47 10.46
C ASN A 268 -17.66 3.27 9.74
N ASP A 269 -17.34 4.07 8.74
CA ASP A 269 -18.36 4.71 7.91
C ASP A 269 -19.12 3.64 7.11
N GLY A 270 -20.46 3.71 7.11
CA GLY A 270 -21.36 2.59 6.78
C GLY A 270 -21.11 1.85 5.45
N GLY A 271 -20.33 2.41 4.53
CA GLY A 271 -19.88 1.75 3.31
C GLY A 271 -18.63 0.87 3.51
N ALA A 272 -17.74 1.27 4.40
CA ALA A 272 -16.47 0.57 4.64
C ALA A 272 -16.64 -0.75 5.39
N MET A 273 -17.69 -0.89 6.21
CA MET A 273 -18.01 -2.14 6.93
C MET A 273 -18.40 -3.29 6.01
N GLN A 274 -18.80 -3.01 4.79
CA GLN A 274 -19.15 -4.04 3.80
C GLN A 274 -17.93 -4.50 2.98
N THR A 275 -16.80 -3.81 3.11
CA THR A 275 -15.56 -4.17 2.42
C THR A 275 -14.77 -5.25 3.19
N PRO A 276 -13.89 -6.01 2.53
CA PRO A 276 -12.99 -6.95 3.20
C PRO A 276 -12.16 -6.31 4.31
N ALA A 277 -11.67 -5.08 4.11
CA ALA A 277 -10.92 -4.34 5.13
C ALA A 277 -11.78 -3.98 6.35
N GLY A 278 -12.99 -3.50 6.14
CA GLY A 278 -13.93 -3.20 7.22
C GLY A 278 -14.30 -4.45 8.04
N ARG A 279 -14.52 -5.58 7.38
CA ARG A 279 -14.77 -6.87 8.03
C ARG A 279 -13.55 -7.35 8.84
N ALA A 280 -12.34 -7.23 8.28
CA ALA A 280 -11.11 -7.61 8.97
C ALA A 280 -10.86 -6.75 10.22
N ALA A 281 -11.08 -5.45 10.15
CA ALA A 281 -10.96 -4.53 11.30
C ALA A 281 -12.02 -4.77 12.38
N GLY A 282 -13.23 -5.21 12.00
CA GLY A 282 -14.33 -5.51 12.93
C GLY A 282 -14.14 -6.81 13.74
N LEU A 283 -13.35 -7.77 13.24
CA LEU A 283 -13.14 -9.06 13.90
C LEU A 283 -12.25 -8.99 15.15
N GLY A 284 -11.56 -7.88 15.38
CA GLY A 284 -10.71 -7.65 16.55
C GLY A 284 -11.38 -6.98 17.75
N ARG A 285 -12.68 -6.67 17.72
CA ARG A 285 -13.36 -6.04 18.84
C ARG A 285 -13.78 -7.08 19.88
N PRO A 286 -13.42 -6.94 21.17
CA PRO A 286 -14.02 -7.71 22.23
C PRO A 286 -15.51 -7.34 22.32
N VAL A 287 -16.36 -8.33 22.17
CA VAL A 287 -17.81 -8.18 22.43
C VAL A 287 -17.96 -7.83 23.92
N ALA A 288 -18.43 -6.64 24.22
CA ALA A 288 -18.78 -6.27 25.58
C ALA A 288 -19.88 -7.24 26.08
N PRO A 289 -19.75 -7.80 27.28
CA PRO A 289 -20.80 -8.65 27.81
C PRO A 289 -22.10 -7.84 27.96
N PRO A 290 -23.25 -8.46 27.73
CA PRO A 290 -24.53 -7.78 27.85
C PRO A 290 -24.69 -7.24 29.28
N ALA A 291 -25.03 -5.96 29.40
CA ALA A 291 -25.34 -5.34 30.67
C ALA A 291 -26.52 -6.11 31.32
N GLY A 292 -26.18 -6.85 32.39
CA GLY A 292 -27.17 -7.53 33.20
C GLY A 292 -28.06 -6.49 33.87
N GLY A 293 -29.32 -6.44 33.47
CA GLY A 293 -30.33 -5.63 34.11
C GLY A 293 -30.63 -6.20 35.51
N PHE A 294 -30.19 -5.48 36.53
CA PHE A 294 -30.76 -5.67 37.88
C PHE A 294 -32.07 -4.89 37.93
N GLY A 295 -33.18 -5.62 37.98
CA GLY A 295 -34.45 -5.07 38.39
C GLY A 295 -34.45 -4.81 39.92
N PRO A 296 -35.15 -3.77 40.40
CA PRO A 296 -35.20 -3.49 41.84
C PRO A 296 -36.07 -4.56 42.56
N PRO A 297 -35.71 -4.88 43.82
CA PRO A 297 -36.55 -5.76 44.64
C PRO A 297 -37.80 -5.02 45.10
N GLY A 298 -38.94 -5.67 44.96
CA GLY A 298 -40.20 -5.28 45.55
C GLY A 298 -40.31 -5.66 47.01
#